data_d08c997b3f7af3065d4531a5c623c4bb
#
_entry.id   d08c997b3f7af3065d4531a5c623c4bb
#
_cell.length_a   1.000
_cell.length_b   1.000
_cell.length_c   1.000
_cell.angle_alpha   90.00
_cell.angle_beta   90.00
_cell.angle_gamma   90.00
#
_symmetry.space_group_name_H-M   'P 1'
#
loop_
_entity.id
_entity.type
_entity.pdbx_description
1 polymer ?
#
loop_
_entity_poly.entity_id
_entity_poly.type
_entity_poly.pdbx_seq_one_letter_code
_entity_poly.pdbx_strand_id
1 'polypeptide(L)'
;SCTVGVRLAKRGRYILEPLRVVCGDFLGLKEQVRQERGFHELIVPPKECEMPAVEAAVGGVLGSLSVNRYLYEDPILTAGYREYISGDPMHSISWKQSARGRGLMVKKFDYTTEPRVVVLVHADDADGQAEAVEICYSMARTACRMLEEKAIAYRFVVNTSFDLLMNAAFADSNWNAPLEVPQGYGPEHFRRVLEMLGRACGQPARSCEAFFAKDLHPQEQQSLIVLTNTPDLVRGALPSLPGVEPLILTPEEGRQA
;
A
#
# COMPACT_ATOMS: atom_id res chain seq x y z
N SER A 1 -10.63 -34.19 22.67
CA SER A 1 -10.13 -33.07 21.84
C SER A 1 -8.67 -32.83 22.14
N CYS A 2 -7.86 -32.67 21.11
CA CYS A 2 -6.44 -32.34 21.22
C CYS A 2 -6.25 -30.92 20.70
N THR A 3 -5.63 -30.04 21.49
CA THR A 3 -5.28 -28.68 21.07
C THR A 3 -3.79 -28.58 20.95
N VAL A 4 -3.31 -28.18 19.77
CA VAL A 4 -1.89 -27.97 19.49
C VAL A 4 -1.65 -26.47 19.30
N GLY A 5 -0.76 -25.91 20.13
CA GLY A 5 -0.30 -24.52 19.97
C GLY A 5 0.87 -24.45 18.99
N VAL A 6 0.77 -23.61 17.97
CA VAL A 6 1.84 -23.35 17.01
C VAL A 6 2.31 -21.90 17.17
N ARG A 7 3.62 -21.69 17.28
CA ARG A 7 4.22 -20.35 17.30
C ARG A 7 5.01 -20.11 16.02
N LEU A 8 4.55 -19.14 15.25
CA LEU A 8 5.21 -18.72 14.01
C LEU A 8 6.08 -17.49 14.30
N ALA A 9 7.38 -17.57 14.08
CA ALA A 9 8.34 -16.54 14.45
C ALA A 9 8.78 -15.64 13.29
N LYS A 10 8.58 -16.09 12.05
CA LYS A 10 8.98 -15.38 10.83
C LYS A 10 7.74 -14.90 10.08
N ARG A 11 7.85 -13.75 9.41
CA ARG A 11 6.86 -13.29 8.44
C ARG A 11 6.68 -14.35 7.34
N GLY A 12 5.50 -14.48 6.84
CA GLY A 12 5.26 -15.36 5.70
C GLY A 12 3.84 -15.90 5.66
N ARG A 13 3.63 -16.66 4.61
CA ARG A 13 2.43 -17.44 4.36
C ARG A 13 2.69 -18.88 4.76
N TYR A 14 1.90 -19.40 5.66
CA TYR A 14 1.97 -20.78 6.12
C TYR A 14 0.69 -21.51 5.75
N ILE A 15 0.84 -22.71 5.23
CA ILE A 15 -0.28 -23.55 4.83
C ILE A 15 -0.28 -24.76 5.73
N LEU A 16 -1.39 -24.91 6.43
CA LEU A 16 -1.63 -26.15 7.19
C LEU A 16 -2.26 -27.16 6.24
N GLU A 17 -1.54 -28.28 6.05
CA GLU A 17 -2.06 -29.40 5.29
C GLU A 17 -3.22 -30.10 6.02
N PRO A 18 -4.08 -30.81 5.28
CA PRO A 18 -5.20 -31.53 5.86
C PRO A 18 -4.79 -32.51 6.93
N LEU A 19 -5.49 -32.49 8.06
CA LEU A 19 -5.23 -33.40 9.17
C LEU A 19 -5.66 -34.82 8.78
N ARG A 20 -4.72 -35.77 8.90
CA ARG A 20 -5.00 -37.20 8.76
C ARG A 20 -5.05 -37.84 10.15
N VAL A 21 -6.21 -38.27 10.56
CA VAL A 21 -6.42 -38.97 11.84
C VAL A 21 -6.55 -40.45 11.55
N VAL A 22 -5.71 -41.25 12.18
CA VAL A 22 -5.78 -42.72 12.11
C VAL A 22 -6.19 -43.20 13.49
N CYS A 23 -7.32 -43.87 13.58
CA CYS A 23 -7.81 -44.48 14.81
C CYS A 23 -7.84 -45.99 14.62
N GLY A 24 -7.16 -46.72 15.48
CA GLY A 24 -7.21 -48.19 15.55
C GLY A 24 -8.12 -48.64 16.66
N ASP A 25 -8.62 -49.88 16.55
CA ASP A 25 -9.25 -50.58 17.66
C ASP A 25 -8.21 -51.05 18.68
N PHE A 26 -8.67 -51.47 19.86
CA PHE A 26 -7.79 -51.88 20.97
C PHE A 26 -6.92 -53.12 20.61
N LEU A 27 -7.32 -53.91 19.65
CA LEU A 27 -6.60 -55.10 19.22
C LEU A 27 -5.75 -54.87 17.94
N GLY A 28 -5.79 -53.69 17.36
CA GLY A 28 -5.06 -53.34 16.14
C GLY A 28 -5.59 -54.06 14.86
N LEU A 29 -6.78 -54.65 14.92
CA LEU A 29 -7.34 -55.40 13.81
C LEU A 29 -8.10 -54.55 12.80
N LYS A 30 -8.47 -53.33 13.21
CA LYS A 30 -9.24 -52.40 12.37
C LYS A 30 -8.66 -51.01 12.52
N GLU A 31 -8.27 -50.43 11.40
CA GLU A 31 -7.87 -49.02 11.33
C GLU A 31 -8.94 -48.22 10.58
N GLN A 32 -9.31 -47.07 11.15
CA GLN A 32 -10.19 -46.13 10.49
C GLN A 32 -9.37 -44.84 10.24
N VAL A 33 -9.26 -44.50 8.97
CA VAL A 33 -8.56 -43.26 8.57
C VAL A 33 -9.61 -42.20 8.25
N ARG A 34 -9.53 -41.09 8.94
CA ARG A 34 -10.32 -39.91 8.65
C ARG A 34 -9.39 -38.80 8.20
N GLN A 35 -9.63 -38.25 7.02
CA GLN A 35 -8.89 -37.13 6.46
C GLN A 35 -9.82 -35.94 6.34
N GLU A 36 -9.43 -34.84 6.94
CA GLU A 36 -10.12 -33.56 6.76
C GLU A 36 -9.75 -33.00 5.37
N ARG A 37 -10.75 -32.49 4.64
CA ARG A 37 -10.52 -31.89 3.33
C ARG A 37 -10.47 -30.37 3.53
N GLY A 38 -9.34 -29.76 3.25
CA GLY A 38 -9.20 -28.31 3.28
C GLY A 38 -7.78 -27.88 3.66
N PHE A 39 -7.38 -26.74 3.16
CA PHE A 39 -6.15 -26.09 3.54
C PHE A 39 -6.50 -24.88 4.41
N HIS A 40 -5.75 -24.67 5.48
CA HIS A 40 -5.87 -23.47 6.29
C HIS A 40 -4.64 -22.60 6.06
N GLU A 41 -4.87 -21.38 5.58
CA GLU A 41 -3.83 -20.38 5.39
C GLU A 41 -3.65 -19.59 6.69
N LEU A 42 -2.41 -19.50 7.16
CA LEU A 42 -1.99 -18.63 8.24
C LEU A 42 -1.02 -17.60 7.69
N ILE A 43 -1.32 -16.33 7.90
CA ILE A 43 -0.50 -15.22 7.42
C ILE A 43 0.12 -14.52 8.61
N VAL A 44 1.44 -14.41 8.60
CA VAL A 44 2.21 -13.68 9.61
C VAL A 44 2.69 -12.38 8.97
N PRO A 45 2.21 -11.21 9.42
CA PRO A 45 2.64 -9.93 8.89
C PRO A 45 4.09 -9.60 9.32
N PRO A 46 4.73 -8.58 8.71
CA PRO A 46 6.03 -8.08 9.14
C PRO A 46 5.99 -7.63 10.61
N LYS A 47 7.16 -7.65 11.25
CA LYS A 47 7.28 -7.15 12.62
C LYS A 47 6.94 -5.66 12.68
N GLU A 48 6.32 -5.27 13.77
CA GLU A 48 6.17 -3.87 14.12
C GLU A 48 7.47 -3.42 14.80
N CYS A 49 8.08 -2.39 14.24
CA CYS A 49 9.31 -1.81 14.75
C CYS A 49 9.13 -0.29 14.82
N GLU A 50 9.66 0.32 15.86
CA GLU A 50 9.82 1.77 15.92
C GLU A 50 10.94 2.15 14.96
N MET A 51 10.65 3.01 13.99
CA MET A 51 11.58 3.44 12.95
C MET A 51 11.55 4.97 12.84
N PRO A 52 12.23 5.70 13.76
CA PRO A 52 12.14 7.16 13.83
C PRO A 52 12.54 7.86 12.53
N ALA A 53 13.52 7.35 11.80
CA ALA A 53 13.94 7.91 10.52
C ALA A 53 12.84 7.77 9.45
N VAL A 54 12.19 6.62 9.37
CA VAL A 54 11.06 6.37 8.46
C VAL A 54 9.87 7.25 8.86
N GLU A 55 9.58 7.33 10.16
CA GLU A 55 8.49 8.16 10.69
C GLU A 55 8.71 9.65 10.40
N ALA A 56 9.94 10.15 10.56
CA ALA A 56 10.27 11.53 10.23
C ALA A 56 10.14 11.80 8.73
N ALA A 57 10.64 10.91 7.87
CA ALA A 57 10.58 11.05 6.41
C ALA A 57 9.13 11.03 5.89
N VAL A 58 8.34 10.06 6.33
CA VAL A 58 6.90 9.97 5.99
C VAL A 58 6.15 11.18 6.56
N GLY A 59 6.45 11.59 7.80
CA GLY A 59 5.88 12.78 8.43
C GLY A 59 6.14 14.07 7.62
N GLY A 60 7.31 14.21 7.00
CA GLY A 60 7.64 15.31 6.09
C GLY A 60 6.73 15.36 4.86
N VAL A 61 6.51 14.20 4.21
CA VAL A 61 5.59 14.08 3.08
C VAL A 61 4.15 14.42 3.50
N LEU A 62 3.71 13.91 4.64
CA LEU A 62 2.38 14.19 5.17
C LEU A 62 2.19 15.67 5.53
N GLY A 63 3.22 16.33 6.03
CA GLY A 63 3.22 17.78 6.27
C GLY A 63 3.03 18.56 4.98
N SER A 64 3.77 18.24 3.92
CA SER A 64 3.64 18.88 2.60
C SER A 64 2.24 18.66 1.98
N LEU A 65 1.66 17.46 2.13
CA LEU A 65 0.30 17.16 1.68
C LEU A 65 -0.75 18.01 2.41
N SER A 66 -0.58 18.19 3.71
CA SER A 66 -1.49 19.03 4.50
C SER A 66 -1.47 20.49 4.03
N VAL A 67 -0.30 21.02 3.69
CA VAL A 67 -0.16 22.39 3.15
C VAL A 67 -0.76 22.49 1.76
N ASN A 68 -0.50 21.55 0.88
CA ASN A 68 -1.02 21.54 -0.50
C ASN A 68 -2.54 21.42 -0.56
N ARG A 69 -3.17 20.77 0.42
CA ARG A 69 -4.64 20.67 0.51
C ARG A 69 -5.32 22.04 0.55
N TYR A 70 -4.66 23.07 1.08
CA TYR A 70 -5.17 24.44 1.13
C TYR A 70 -4.79 25.31 -0.07
N LEU A 71 -3.95 24.82 -0.98
CA LEU A 71 -3.42 25.61 -2.10
C LEU A 71 -4.14 25.38 -3.43
N TYR A 72 -4.85 24.28 -3.60
CA TYR A 72 -5.52 23.97 -4.88
C TYR A 72 -7.05 24.04 -4.73
N GLU A 73 -7.63 25.09 -5.32
CA GLU A 73 -9.07 25.22 -5.49
C GLU A 73 -9.53 24.29 -6.62
N ASP A 74 -10.51 23.42 -6.36
CA ASP A 74 -11.13 22.62 -7.42
C ASP A 74 -12.05 23.52 -8.26
N PRO A 75 -11.76 23.75 -9.55
CA PRO A 75 -12.55 24.63 -10.41
C PRO A 75 -13.96 24.08 -10.69
N ILE A 76 -14.26 22.83 -10.36
CA ILE A 76 -15.53 22.16 -10.60
C ILE A 76 -16.45 22.25 -9.38
N LEU A 77 -15.90 22.12 -8.17
CA LEU A 77 -16.66 22.15 -6.92
C LEU A 77 -16.79 23.59 -6.39
N THR A 78 -17.99 24.12 -6.48
CA THR A 78 -18.31 25.46 -5.96
C THR A 78 -18.83 25.33 -4.53
N ALA A 79 -18.03 25.73 -3.54
CA ALA A 79 -18.43 25.78 -2.12
C ALA A 79 -19.45 26.88 -1.83
N GLY A 80 -19.47 27.93 -2.68
CA GLY A 80 -20.37 29.04 -2.49
C GLY A 80 -20.08 30.22 -3.44
N TYR A 81 -20.63 31.36 -3.10
CA TYR A 81 -20.41 32.59 -3.83
C TYR A 81 -20.07 33.70 -2.84
N ARG A 82 -19.17 34.60 -3.22
CA ARG A 82 -18.83 35.83 -2.49
C ARG A 82 -18.93 37.04 -3.42
N GLU A 83 -18.96 38.21 -2.84
CA GLU A 83 -18.91 39.44 -3.62
C GLU A 83 -17.53 39.59 -4.30
N TYR A 84 -17.55 40.17 -5.49
CA TYR A 84 -16.38 40.49 -6.27
C TYR A 84 -15.54 41.56 -5.57
N ILE A 85 -14.25 41.33 -5.50
CA ILE A 85 -13.24 42.29 -5.01
C ILE A 85 -12.33 42.63 -6.19
N SER A 86 -11.94 43.91 -6.30
CA SER A 86 -11.02 44.36 -7.35
C SER A 86 -9.72 43.56 -7.31
N GLY A 87 -9.44 42.83 -8.41
CA GLY A 87 -8.31 41.89 -8.54
C GLY A 87 -8.73 40.44 -8.75
N ASP A 88 -10.02 40.09 -8.55
CA ASP A 88 -10.49 38.75 -8.84
C ASP A 88 -10.49 38.47 -10.35
N PRO A 89 -10.11 37.24 -10.76
CA PRO A 89 -10.06 36.87 -12.15
C PRO A 89 -11.45 36.77 -12.75
N MET A 90 -11.65 37.34 -13.94
CA MET A 90 -12.94 37.43 -14.63
C MET A 90 -13.59 36.06 -14.89
N HIS A 91 -12.81 34.99 -15.07
CA HIS A 91 -13.34 33.63 -15.30
C HIS A 91 -14.01 33.01 -14.07
N SER A 92 -13.74 33.53 -12.88
CA SER A 92 -14.36 33.06 -11.63
C SER A 92 -15.71 33.74 -11.35
N ILE A 93 -16.12 34.75 -12.14
CA ILE A 93 -17.40 35.42 -11.97
C ILE A 93 -18.58 34.49 -12.34
N SER A 94 -19.51 34.37 -11.42
CA SER A 94 -20.76 33.64 -11.66
C SER A 94 -21.84 34.60 -12.20
N TRP A 95 -21.96 34.71 -13.52
CA TRP A 95 -22.95 35.58 -14.17
C TRP A 95 -24.39 35.22 -13.74
N LYS A 96 -24.67 33.93 -13.50
CA LYS A 96 -25.99 33.48 -13.05
C LYS A 96 -26.35 33.99 -11.65
N GLN A 97 -25.41 34.09 -10.74
CA GLN A 97 -25.65 34.61 -9.39
C GLN A 97 -25.65 36.14 -9.37
N SER A 98 -24.78 36.75 -10.16
CA SER A 98 -24.72 38.22 -10.33
C SER A 98 -26.03 38.76 -10.89
N ALA A 99 -26.69 38.04 -11.79
CA ALA A 99 -27.99 38.44 -12.37
C ALA A 99 -29.15 38.45 -11.36
N ARG A 100 -28.98 37.92 -10.14
CA ARG A 100 -29.98 37.94 -9.08
C ARG A 100 -29.99 39.24 -8.26
N GLY A 101 -29.27 40.27 -8.69
CA GLY A 101 -29.37 41.63 -8.17
C GLY A 101 -28.57 41.97 -6.92
N ARG A 102 -27.59 41.16 -6.58
CA ARG A 102 -26.68 41.34 -5.40
C ARG A 102 -25.28 41.83 -5.73
N GLY A 103 -25.07 42.44 -6.91
CA GLY A 103 -23.75 42.83 -7.39
C GLY A 103 -23.02 41.70 -8.10
N LEU A 104 -21.73 41.94 -8.48
CA LEU A 104 -20.91 40.92 -9.10
C LEU A 104 -20.52 39.84 -8.07
N MET A 105 -20.83 38.59 -8.35
CA MET A 105 -20.59 37.46 -7.49
C MET A 105 -19.51 36.55 -8.09
N VAL A 106 -18.52 36.18 -7.29
CA VAL A 106 -17.41 35.27 -7.64
C VAL A 106 -17.69 33.90 -7.03
N LYS A 107 -17.42 32.83 -7.79
CA LYS A 107 -17.48 31.49 -7.29
C LYS A 107 -16.35 31.31 -6.25
N LYS A 108 -16.71 30.81 -5.09
CA LYS A 108 -15.77 30.29 -4.10
C LYS A 108 -15.66 28.79 -4.33
N PHE A 109 -14.52 28.34 -4.81
CA PHE A 109 -14.29 26.93 -5.06
C PHE A 109 -14.02 26.21 -3.74
N ASP A 110 -14.40 24.93 -3.69
CA ASP A 110 -14.07 24.08 -2.56
C ASP A 110 -12.70 23.41 -2.83
N TYR A 111 -11.99 23.12 -1.77
CA TYR A 111 -10.70 22.45 -1.85
C TYR A 111 -10.96 20.94 -1.69
N THR A 112 -11.15 20.25 -2.79
CA THR A 112 -11.39 18.81 -2.77
C THR A 112 -10.44 18.09 -3.70
N THR A 113 -9.15 18.19 -3.40
CA THR A 113 -8.26 17.14 -3.87
C THR A 113 -7.99 16.26 -2.67
N GLU A 114 -8.66 15.11 -2.58
CA GLU A 114 -8.23 14.08 -1.63
C GLU A 114 -6.77 13.78 -1.92
N PRO A 115 -5.88 13.90 -0.92
CA PRO A 115 -4.47 13.59 -1.12
C PRO A 115 -4.36 12.12 -1.52
N ARG A 116 -3.89 11.89 -2.74
CA ARG A 116 -3.64 10.53 -3.23
C ARG A 116 -2.22 10.15 -2.85
N VAL A 117 -2.09 9.23 -1.93
CA VAL A 117 -0.80 8.65 -1.55
C VAL A 117 -0.71 7.26 -2.15
N VAL A 118 0.42 6.97 -2.78
CA VAL A 118 0.74 5.63 -3.28
C VAL A 118 1.97 5.13 -2.55
N VAL A 119 1.82 3.99 -1.90
CA VAL A 119 2.92 3.27 -1.24
C VAL A 119 3.32 2.10 -2.12
N LEU A 120 4.54 2.15 -2.64
CA LEU A 120 5.10 1.11 -3.51
C LEU A 120 6.24 0.38 -2.78
N VAL A 121 6.22 -0.93 -2.84
CA VAL A 121 7.31 -1.76 -2.34
C VAL A 121 7.93 -2.53 -3.49
N HIS A 122 9.22 -2.31 -3.72
CA HIS A 122 10.03 -3.08 -4.63
C HIS A 122 11.24 -3.61 -3.90
N ALA A 123 11.20 -4.88 -3.52
CA ALA A 123 12.27 -5.54 -2.79
C ALA A 123 12.72 -6.80 -3.56
N ASP A 124 14.04 -6.97 -3.68
CA ASP A 124 14.65 -8.06 -4.42
C ASP A 124 15.71 -8.77 -3.56
N ASP A 125 15.59 -10.08 -3.44
CA ASP A 125 16.50 -10.97 -2.71
C ASP A 125 17.51 -11.67 -3.63
N ALA A 126 17.70 -11.17 -4.85
CA ALA A 126 18.58 -11.81 -5.84
C ALA A 126 20.01 -12.03 -5.35
N ASP A 127 20.51 -11.17 -4.46
CA ASP A 127 21.88 -11.22 -3.93
C ASP A 127 21.95 -11.77 -2.49
N GLY A 128 20.93 -12.52 -2.05
CA GLY A 128 20.86 -13.05 -0.68
C GLY A 128 20.58 -11.98 0.38
N GLN A 129 19.92 -10.88 0.00
CA GLN A 129 19.58 -9.76 0.87
C GLN A 129 18.26 -9.94 1.62
N ALA A 130 17.92 -11.17 2.03
CA ALA A 130 16.67 -11.49 2.70
C ALA A 130 16.38 -10.59 3.91
N GLU A 131 17.40 -10.22 4.69
CA GLU A 131 17.25 -9.31 5.83
C GLU A 131 16.84 -7.90 5.38
N ALA A 132 17.44 -7.36 4.33
CA ALA A 132 17.09 -6.05 3.77
C ALA A 132 15.66 -6.03 3.23
N VAL A 133 15.22 -7.10 2.60
CA VAL A 133 13.85 -7.31 2.14
C VAL A 133 12.87 -7.29 3.32
N GLU A 134 13.16 -8.00 4.41
CA GLU A 134 12.31 -8.01 5.61
C GLU A 134 12.23 -6.63 6.28
N ILE A 135 13.33 -5.86 6.26
CA ILE A 135 13.33 -4.47 6.72
C ILE A 135 12.42 -3.62 5.84
N CYS A 136 12.49 -3.73 4.51
CA CYS A 136 11.58 -3.00 3.60
C CYS A 136 10.10 -3.28 3.92
N TYR A 137 9.74 -4.52 4.19
CA TYR A 137 8.36 -4.85 4.54
C TYR A 137 7.95 -4.31 5.91
N SER A 138 8.87 -4.27 6.88
CA SER A 138 8.60 -3.66 8.19
C SER A 138 8.46 -2.13 8.09
N MET A 139 9.28 -1.48 7.25
CA MET A 139 9.16 -0.06 6.92
C MET A 139 7.81 0.25 6.24
N ALA A 140 7.37 -0.61 5.31
CA ALA A 140 6.08 -0.47 4.64
C ALA A 140 4.92 -0.54 5.64
N ARG A 141 4.98 -1.47 6.60
CA ARG A 141 4.01 -1.54 7.70
C ARG A 141 3.98 -0.25 8.50
N THR A 142 5.15 0.30 8.88
CA THR A 142 5.26 1.54 9.65
C THR A 142 4.70 2.73 8.87
N ALA A 143 5.06 2.88 7.59
CA ALA A 143 4.55 3.95 6.72
C ALA A 143 3.01 3.88 6.58
N CYS A 144 2.46 2.68 6.31
CA CYS A 144 1.02 2.49 6.20
C CYS A 144 0.30 2.76 7.54
N ARG A 145 0.87 2.35 8.68
CA ARG A 145 0.32 2.66 10.00
C ARG A 145 0.19 4.17 10.22
N MET A 146 1.21 4.95 9.86
CA MET A 146 1.16 6.41 9.98
C MET A 146 0.08 7.05 9.10
N LEU A 147 -0.14 6.53 7.90
CA LEU A 147 -1.23 6.98 7.01
C LEU A 147 -2.60 6.69 7.63
N GLU A 148 -2.78 5.50 8.23
CA GLU A 148 -4.00 5.13 8.94
C GLU A 148 -4.27 6.02 10.16
N GLU A 149 -3.25 6.31 10.98
CA GLU A 149 -3.35 7.19 12.15
C GLU A 149 -3.76 8.61 11.76
N LYS A 150 -3.38 9.07 10.57
CA LYS A 150 -3.76 10.37 10.01
C LYS A 150 -5.05 10.34 9.20
N ALA A 151 -5.71 9.19 9.09
CA ALA A 151 -6.89 8.97 8.25
C ALA A 151 -6.69 9.43 6.80
N ILE A 152 -5.51 9.16 6.24
CA ILE A 152 -5.16 9.48 4.86
C ILE A 152 -5.36 8.25 4.01
N ALA A 153 -6.21 8.36 2.99
CA ALA A 153 -6.43 7.27 2.03
C ALA A 153 -5.18 7.05 1.18
N TYR A 154 -4.78 5.79 1.03
CA TYR A 154 -3.61 5.40 0.24
C TYR A 154 -3.87 4.13 -0.56
N ARG A 155 -3.19 4.02 -1.70
CA ARG A 155 -3.09 2.81 -2.50
C ARG A 155 -1.79 2.11 -2.13
N PHE A 156 -1.83 0.81 -1.96
CA PHE A 156 -0.66 0.02 -1.62
C PHE A 156 -0.37 -0.99 -2.72
N VAL A 157 0.87 -1.03 -3.21
CA VAL A 157 1.30 -1.98 -4.24
C VAL A 157 2.64 -2.59 -3.87
N VAL A 158 2.76 -3.90 -4.01
CA VAL A 158 3.99 -4.64 -3.76
C VAL A 158 4.38 -5.41 -5.02
N ASN A 159 5.60 -5.18 -5.52
CA ASN A 159 6.17 -5.94 -6.61
C ASN A 159 6.75 -7.26 -6.10
N THR A 160 5.91 -8.26 -6.00
CA THR A 160 6.31 -9.58 -5.52
C THR A 160 5.59 -10.66 -6.30
N SER A 161 6.22 -11.82 -6.43
CA SER A 161 5.58 -13.04 -6.92
C SER A 161 4.95 -13.82 -5.76
N PHE A 162 3.91 -14.58 -6.07
CA PHE A 162 3.45 -15.61 -5.14
C PHE A 162 4.42 -16.81 -5.13
N ASP A 163 4.56 -17.45 -4.00
CA ASP A 163 5.32 -18.69 -3.90
C ASP A 163 4.77 -19.76 -4.86
N LEU A 164 5.65 -20.25 -5.73
CA LEU A 164 5.33 -21.16 -6.83
C LEU A 164 4.70 -22.51 -6.39
N LEU A 165 4.89 -22.91 -5.14
CA LEU A 165 4.42 -24.21 -4.64
C LEU A 165 2.88 -24.34 -4.59
N MET A 166 2.16 -23.23 -4.59
CA MET A 166 0.68 -23.25 -4.60
C MET A 166 0.06 -23.05 -5.97
N ASN A 167 0.85 -22.78 -6.99
CA ASN A 167 0.37 -22.42 -8.34
C ASN A 167 -0.30 -23.59 -9.06
N ALA A 168 0.02 -24.83 -8.74
CA ALA A 168 -0.58 -26.00 -9.37
C ALA A 168 -2.06 -26.21 -8.99
N ALA A 169 -2.51 -25.67 -7.84
CA ALA A 169 -3.89 -25.85 -7.37
C ALA A 169 -4.83 -24.68 -7.75
N PHE A 170 -4.26 -23.51 -8.11
CA PHE A 170 -5.00 -22.28 -8.40
C PHE A 170 -4.58 -21.64 -9.73
N ALA A 171 -4.37 -22.44 -10.76
CA ALA A 171 -3.79 -22.07 -12.05
C ALA A 171 -4.65 -21.13 -12.93
N ASP A 172 -5.56 -20.35 -12.35
CA ASP A 172 -6.30 -19.34 -13.10
C ASP A 172 -5.67 -17.94 -12.97
N SER A 173 -5.08 -17.52 -14.07
CA SER A 173 -4.87 -16.16 -14.55
C SER A 173 -4.06 -15.14 -13.71
N ASN A 174 -2.99 -14.62 -14.29
CA ASN A 174 -2.25 -13.40 -13.91
C ASN A 174 -1.25 -13.49 -12.74
N TRP A 175 -0.50 -14.56 -12.65
CA TRP A 175 0.54 -14.81 -11.63
C TRP A 175 1.70 -13.78 -11.62
N ASN A 176 1.84 -12.99 -12.67
CA ASN A 176 2.86 -11.94 -12.81
C ASN A 176 2.31 -10.53 -12.51
N ALA A 177 1.19 -10.43 -11.82
CA ALA A 177 0.68 -9.13 -11.41
C ALA A 177 1.20 -8.79 -10.01
N PRO A 178 1.66 -7.55 -9.76
CA PRO A 178 1.95 -7.07 -8.43
C PRO A 178 0.73 -7.20 -7.52
N LEU A 179 0.99 -7.43 -6.24
CA LEU A 179 -0.07 -7.44 -5.25
C LEU A 179 -0.52 -6.01 -4.95
N GLU A 180 -1.81 -5.75 -5.01
CA GLU A 180 -2.37 -4.42 -4.85
C GLU A 180 -3.52 -4.39 -3.86
N VAL A 181 -3.53 -3.37 -3.00
CA VAL A 181 -4.69 -2.95 -2.21
C VAL A 181 -5.16 -1.61 -2.75
N PRO A 182 -6.42 -1.51 -3.26
CA PRO A 182 -6.96 -0.28 -3.81
C PRO A 182 -6.96 0.86 -2.79
N GLN A 183 -7.08 2.09 -3.27
CA GLN A 183 -7.12 3.27 -2.41
C GLN A 183 -8.20 3.17 -1.34
N GLY A 184 -7.80 3.42 -0.10
CA GLY A 184 -8.67 3.39 1.06
C GLY A 184 -7.93 3.70 2.34
N TYR A 185 -8.62 3.65 3.45
CA TYR A 185 -8.07 3.70 4.81
C TYR A 185 -9.03 3.00 5.79
N GLY A 186 -8.57 2.78 7.00
CA GLY A 186 -9.33 2.16 8.07
C GLY A 186 -8.86 0.73 8.40
N PRO A 187 -9.35 0.15 9.51
CA PRO A 187 -8.82 -1.10 10.05
C PRO A 187 -8.87 -2.28 9.07
N GLU A 188 -9.92 -2.35 8.26
CA GLU A 188 -10.08 -3.40 7.26
C GLU A 188 -9.12 -3.22 6.09
N HIS A 189 -8.87 -1.96 5.65
CA HIS A 189 -7.89 -1.64 4.63
C HIS A 189 -6.49 -2.00 5.10
N PHE A 190 -6.13 -1.58 6.32
CA PHE A 190 -4.83 -1.90 6.91
C PHE A 190 -4.62 -3.40 7.10
N ARG A 191 -5.67 -4.14 7.52
CA ARG A 191 -5.61 -5.60 7.61
C ARG A 191 -5.27 -6.24 6.27
N ARG A 192 -5.87 -5.78 5.16
CA ARG A 192 -5.55 -6.25 3.81
C ARG A 192 -4.10 -5.96 3.43
N VAL A 193 -3.59 -4.79 3.77
CA VAL A 193 -2.17 -4.45 3.55
C VAL A 193 -1.25 -5.39 4.33
N LEU A 194 -1.55 -5.68 5.60
CA LEU A 194 -0.77 -6.60 6.42
C LEU A 194 -0.80 -8.03 5.89
N GLU A 195 -1.95 -8.50 5.42
CA GLU A 195 -2.07 -9.80 4.76
C GLU A 195 -1.25 -9.86 3.46
N MET A 196 -1.28 -8.78 2.67
CA MET A 196 -0.51 -8.67 1.44
C MET A 196 1.00 -8.72 1.73
N LEU A 197 1.45 -7.93 2.71
CA LEU A 197 2.84 -7.94 3.17
C LEU A 197 3.26 -9.31 3.73
N GLY A 198 2.36 -10.02 4.39
CA GLY A 198 2.61 -11.37 4.89
C GLY A 198 2.76 -12.41 3.76
N ARG A 199 2.02 -12.24 2.65
CA ARG A 199 2.11 -13.11 1.46
C ARG A 199 3.28 -12.79 0.54
N ALA A 200 3.84 -11.57 0.64
CA ALA A 200 4.93 -11.13 -0.22
C ALA A 200 6.18 -11.99 -0.06
N CYS A 201 6.80 -12.39 -1.17
CA CYS A 201 8.10 -13.06 -1.20
C CYS A 201 9.22 -12.06 -1.51
N GLY A 202 10.48 -12.49 -1.36
CA GLY A 202 11.64 -11.67 -1.69
C GLY A 202 11.93 -11.55 -3.19
N GLN A 203 11.11 -12.13 -4.06
CA GLN A 203 11.34 -12.11 -5.52
C GLN A 203 10.32 -11.21 -6.20
N PRO A 204 10.77 -10.24 -7.01
CA PRO A 204 9.87 -9.36 -7.73
C PRO A 204 9.09 -10.13 -8.81
N ALA A 205 7.81 -9.80 -8.98
CA ALA A 205 6.96 -10.36 -10.02
C ALA A 205 7.31 -9.81 -11.41
N ARG A 206 7.85 -8.60 -11.47
CA ARG A 206 8.22 -7.89 -12.71
C ARG A 206 9.53 -7.15 -12.52
N SER A 207 10.21 -6.86 -13.65
CA SER A 207 11.34 -5.93 -13.61
C SER A 207 10.90 -4.57 -13.06
N CYS A 208 11.85 -3.85 -12.45
CA CYS A 208 11.61 -2.56 -11.83
C CYS A 208 10.96 -1.56 -12.82
N GLU A 209 11.48 -1.51 -14.06
CA GLU A 209 10.95 -0.66 -15.13
C GLU A 209 9.50 -1.00 -15.50
N ALA A 210 9.20 -2.30 -15.72
CA ALA A 210 7.86 -2.75 -16.06
C ALA A 210 6.85 -2.52 -14.94
N PHE A 211 7.30 -2.58 -13.68
CA PHE A 211 6.49 -2.30 -12.52
C PHE A 211 6.07 -0.82 -12.48
N PHE A 212 7.03 0.09 -12.57
CA PHE A 212 6.72 1.53 -12.52
C PHE A 212 5.96 2.01 -13.78
N ALA A 213 6.28 1.49 -14.96
CA ALA A 213 5.58 1.88 -16.19
C ALA A 213 4.10 1.53 -16.18
N LYS A 214 3.71 0.44 -15.51
CA LYS A 214 2.33 -0.03 -15.49
C LYS A 214 1.52 0.50 -14.31
N ASP A 215 2.15 0.60 -13.15
CA ASP A 215 1.44 0.86 -11.89
C ASP A 215 1.46 2.33 -11.47
N LEU A 216 2.27 3.18 -12.15
CA LEU A 216 2.26 4.62 -11.99
C LEU A 216 1.55 5.31 -13.16
N HIS A 217 0.49 6.03 -12.85
CA HIS A 217 -0.20 6.88 -13.82
C HIS A 217 0.32 8.32 -13.71
N PRO A 218 1.08 8.83 -14.69
CA PRO A 218 1.76 10.12 -14.60
C PRO A 218 0.82 11.35 -14.60
N GLN A 219 -0.47 11.16 -14.82
CA GLN A 219 -1.45 12.26 -14.94
C GLN A 219 -2.09 12.67 -13.61
N GLU A 220 -1.81 11.99 -12.51
CA GLU A 220 -2.42 12.29 -11.22
C GLU A 220 -1.39 12.89 -10.28
N GLN A 221 -1.72 14.02 -9.65
CA GLN A 221 -0.92 14.55 -8.54
C GLN A 221 -0.99 13.55 -7.37
N GLN A 222 0.06 12.75 -7.24
CA GLN A 222 0.16 11.71 -6.23
C GLN A 222 1.43 11.92 -5.42
N SER A 223 1.35 11.74 -4.12
CA SER A 223 2.56 11.59 -3.32
C SER A 223 2.98 10.15 -3.33
N LEU A 224 4.23 9.92 -3.69
CA LEU A 224 4.78 8.59 -3.91
C LEU A 224 5.78 8.26 -2.80
N ILE A 225 5.53 7.16 -2.09
CA ILE A 225 6.44 6.58 -1.11
C ILE A 225 6.90 5.23 -1.67
N VAL A 226 8.19 5.12 -1.93
CA VAL A 226 8.81 3.90 -2.48
C VAL A 226 9.77 3.31 -1.45
N LEU A 227 9.56 2.04 -1.12
CA LEU A 227 10.40 1.29 -0.22
C LEU A 227 11.16 0.23 -1.02
N THR A 228 12.49 0.25 -0.94
CA THR A 228 13.33 -0.62 -1.76
C THR A 228 14.69 -0.87 -1.13
N ASN A 229 15.24 -2.07 -1.37
CA ASN A 229 16.64 -2.39 -1.08
C ASN A 229 17.56 -2.18 -2.30
N THR A 230 16.99 -1.77 -3.44
CA THR A 230 17.72 -1.50 -4.70
C THR A 230 17.45 -0.07 -5.20
N PRO A 231 17.89 0.98 -4.45
CA PRO A 231 17.52 2.37 -4.74
C PRO A 231 17.99 2.87 -6.10
N ASP A 232 19.13 2.41 -6.58
CA ASP A 232 19.69 2.86 -7.87
C ASP A 232 18.86 2.34 -9.05
N LEU A 233 18.38 1.09 -8.97
CA LEU A 233 17.45 0.54 -9.97
C LEU A 233 16.13 1.31 -9.97
N VAL A 234 15.61 1.63 -8.80
CA VAL A 234 14.36 2.39 -8.64
C VAL A 234 14.52 3.80 -9.21
N ARG A 235 15.61 4.52 -8.90
CA ARG A 235 15.85 5.87 -9.42
C ARG A 235 15.98 5.87 -10.96
N GLY A 236 16.59 4.83 -11.53
CA GLY A 236 16.71 4.70 -12.98
C GLY A 236 15.41 4.35 -13.70
N ALA A 237 14.52 3.63 -13.02
CA ALA A 237 13.26 3.13 -13.56
C ALA A 237 12.07 4.07 -13.33
N LEU A 238 12.16 4.99 -12.35
CA LEU A 238 11.10 5.95 -12.06
C LEU A 238 10.92 6.92 -13.22
N PRO A 239 9.72 7.02 -13.82
CA PRO A 239 9.45 8.01 -14.82
C PRO A 239 9.54 9.41 -14.22
N SER A 240 9.96 10.40 -15.03
CA SER A 240 9.89 11.81 -14.64
C SER A 240 8.43 12.21 -14.46
N LEU A 241 7.98 12.25 -13.22
CA LEU A 241 6.62 12.68 -12.87
C LEU A 241 6.64 14.19 -12.62
N PRO A 242 6.04 15.02 -13.48
CA PRO A 242 6.05 16.46 -13.29
C PRO A 242 5.29 16.82 -11.99
N GLY A 243 6.02 17.46 -11.06
CA GLY A 243 5.44 17.93 -9.79
C GLY A 243 5.32 16.89 -8.67
N VAL A 244 5.85 15.67 -8.87
CA VAL A 244 5.89 14.62 -7.83
C VAL A 244 7.34 14.34 -7.49
N GLU A 245 7.75 14.63 -6.26
CA GLU A 245 9.02 14.20 -5.72
C GLU A 245 8.81 12.91 -4.92
N PRO A 246 9.30 11.75 -5.42
CA PRO A 246 9.11 10.48 -4.73
C PRO A 246 9.97 10.41 -3.47
N LEU A 247 9.38 10.02 -2.34
CA LEU A 247 10.13 9.64 -1.15
C LEU A 247 10.63 8.20 -1.33
N ILE A 248 11.93 8.02 -1.49
CA ILE A 248 12.55 6.69 -1.59
C ILE A 248 13.17 6.35 -0.23
N LEU A 249 12.71 5.26 0.38
CA LEU A 249 13.19 4.75 1.66
C LEU A 249 13.95 3.44 1.44
N THR A 250 15.11 3.34 2.09
CA THR A 250 16.01 2.19 2.00
C THR A 250 16.15 1.47 3.36
N PRO A 251 16.63 0.23 3.41
CA PRO A 251 16.85 -0.48 4.66
C PRO A 251 17.80 0.21 5.65
N GLU A 252 18.59 1.18 5.18
CA GLU A 252 19.49 1.96 6.05
C GLU A 252 18.70 2.82 7.02
N GLU A 253 17.61 3.46 6.56
CA GLU A 253 16.71 4.22 7.42
C GLU A 253 15.96 3.31 8.40
N GLY A 254 15.68 2.07 8.01
CA GLY A 254 15.04 1.06 8.86
C GLY A 254 15.96 0.45 9.93
N ARG A 255 17.29 0.51 9.76
CA ARG A 255 18.29 -0.02 10.71
C ARG A 255 18.69 0.97 11.79
N GLN A 256 18.37 2.23 11.65
CA GLN A 256 18.68 3.29 12.62
C GLN A 256 17.73 3.29 13.84
N ALA A 257 17.02 2.21 14.05
CA ALA A 257 16.09 2.00 15.18
C ALA A 257 16.74 1.23 16.32
#